data_467e46d64956e729a7d66c79af504e7e
#
_entry.id   467e46d64956e729a7d66c79af504e7e
#
_cell.length_a   1.000
_cell.length_b   1.000
_cell.length_c   1.000
_cell.angle_alpha   90.00
_cell.angle_beta   90.00
_cell.angle_gamma   90.00
#
_symmetry.space_group_name_H-M   'P 1'
#
loop_
_entity.id
_entity.type
_entity.pdbx_description
1 polymer ?
#
loop_
_entity_poly.entity_id
_entity_poly.type
_entity_poly.pdbx_seq_one_letter_code
_entity_poly.pdbx_strand_id
1 'polypeptide(L)'
;MNRRDFINKVTLAPFAFYALQSCGLRLTKPKYKFAIATYSYWHFRDPKVTVQEVIDHAANLGAEGVDVLHVQMDNETPEYLEYLRNYATQKGIELICLSIHQDFVDPDPDERDRNVQHTINCIKIAKTLGIKYIRLNSGRWNTTKSFDELMANRGIEPILPGVTEDEGFEWCIDSIKACLPTAEKMGVILALENHWGLTRTPEGLLRIVNAIDSPWLGVLMDTGNFLEKPYEKLEQIASKTVFVQAKTYYGGGEWYTLDLDYSRIAKILKKVNYSGYISLEFEGKEDPNIGVPKSLNLLRDAFS
;
A
#
# COMPACT_ATOMS: atom_id res chain seq x y z
N MET A 1 -43.93 52.43 -39.03
CA MET A 1 -44.48 51.16 -38.49
C MET A 1 -43.97 50.99 -37.07
N ASN A 2 -44.84 51.11 -36.08
CA ASN A 2 -44.53 51.29 -34.68
C ASN A 2 -44.30 49.97 -33.94
N ARG A 3 -43.40 50.01 -33.02
CA ARG A 3 -42.92 48.91 -32.14
C ARG A 3 -43.96 48.38 -31.10
N ARG A 4 -45.27 48.59 -31.33
CA ARG A 4 -46.37 48.33 -30.37
C ARG A 4 -47.32 47.17 -30.70
N ASP A 5 -47.17 46.46 -31.81
CA ASP A 5 -48.10 45.40 -32.22
C ASP A 5 -47.64 43.97 -32.14
N PHE A 6 -46.61 43.71 -31.30
CA PHE A 6 -46.07 42.36 -31.14
C PHE A 6 -46.27 41.74 -29.74
N ILE A 7 -47.14 42.32 -28.94
CA ILE A 7 -47.44 41.74 -27.61
C ILE A 7 -48.95 41.51 -27.54
N ASN A 8 -49.46 40.47 -28.14
CA ASN A 8 -50.76 39.87 -27.79
C ASN A 8 -51.04 38.65 -28.68
N LYS A 9 -50.36 37.57 -28.44
CA LYS A 9 -50.81 36.18 -28.73
C LYS A 9 -49.73 35.18 -28.17
N VAL A 10 -49.65 35.08 -26.86
CA VAL A 10 -49.06 33.90 -26.23
C VAL A 10 -50.13 33.31 -25.31
N THR A 11 -50.86 32.35 -25.87
CA THR A 11 -51.79 31.50 -25.14
C THR A 11 -51.05 30.76 -24.01
N LEU A 12 -51.56 30.96 -22.80
CA LEU A 12 -51.17 30.22 -21.60
C LEU A 12 -51.51 28.73 -21.77
N ALA A 13 -50.50 27.88 -21.99
CA ALA A 13 -50.60 26.45 -21.76
C ALA A 13 -50.28 26.15 -20.29
N PRO A 14 -51.04 25.29 -19.60
CA PRO A 14 -50.76 24.96 -18.21
C PRO A 14 -49.48 24.17 -18.12
N PHE A 15 -48.51 24.69 -17.38
CA PHE A 15 -47.34 23.95 -16.98
C PHE A 15 -47.75 22.80 -16.04
N ALA A 16 -47.83 21.60 -16.59
CA ALA A 16 -47.85 20.38 -15.79
C ALA A 16 -46.51 20.28 -15.03
N PHE A 17 -46.55 20.49 -13.73
CA PHE A 17 -45.49 20.16 -12.83
C PHE A 17 -45.29 18.64 -12.88
N TYR A 18 -44.38 18.17 -13.72
CA TYR A 18 -43.80 16.85 -13.55
C TYR A 18 -42.92 16.91 -12.32
N ALA A 19 -43.42 16.35 -11.23
CA ALA A 19 -42.60 15.98 -10.08
C ALA A 19 -41.54 14.99 -10.59
N LEU A 20 -40.37 15.49 -10.87
CA LEU A 20 -39.16 14.67 -10.94
C LEU A 20 -38.99 14.03 -9.55
N GLN A 21 -39.56 12.82 -9.39
CA GLN A 21 -39.09 11.91 -8.35
C GLN A 21 -37.59 11.80 -8.58
N SER A 22 -36.85 12.47 -7.72
CA SER A 22 -35.41 12.27 -7.58
C SER A 22 -35.19 10.79 -7.31
N CYS A 23 -34.88 10.05 -8.37
CA CYS A 23 -34.28 8.75 -8.28
C CYS A 23 -33.01 9.00 -7.48
N GLY A 24 -33.04 8.75 -6.18
CA GLY A 24 -31.88 8.87 -5.32
C GLY A 24 -30.83 7.92 -5.88
N LEU A 25 -29.91 8.46 -6.64
CA LEU A 25 -28.65 7.80 -6.89
C LEU A 25 -28.09 7.50 -5.50
N ARG A 26 -28.36 6.29 -5.00
CA ARG A 26 -27.56 5.71 -3.95
C ARG A 26 -26.15 5.72 -4.52
N LEU A 27 -25.34 6.68 -4.10
CA LEU A 27 -23.89 6.59 -4.27
C LEU A 27 -23.50 5.23 -3.69
N THR A 28 -23.34 4.26 -4.57
CA THR A 28 -22.80 2.97 -4.19
C THR A 28 -21.45 3.29 -3.57
N LYS A 29 -21.28 2.92 -2.29
CA LYS A 29 -19.99 3.07 -1.61
C LYS A 29 -18.92 2.55 -2.55
N PRO A 30 -17.76 3.21 -2.66
CA PRO A 30 -16.68 2.70 -3.47
C PRO A 30 -16.38 1.28 -3.00
N LYS A 31 -16.54 0.33 -3.91
CA LYS A 31 -16.22 -1.07 -3.64
C LYS A 31 -14.70 -1.16 -3.51
N TYR A 32 -14.21 -1.74 -2.43
CA TYR A 32 -12.80 -2.04 -2.30
C TYR A 32 -12.35 -2.94 -3.46
N LYS A 33 -11.15 -2.71 -3.96
CA LYS A 33 -10.49 -3.59 -4.91
C LYS A 33 -9.55 -4.51 -4.15
N PHE A 34 -9.43 -5.76 -4.60
CA PHE A 34 -8.56 -6.74 -3.95
C PHE A 34 -7.37 -7.05 -4.83
N ALA A 35 -6.21 -7.16 -4.20
CA ALA A 35 -4.96 -7.48 -4.86
C ALA A 35 -4.19 -8.54 -4.08
N ILE A 36 -3.17 -9.09 -4.70
CA ILE A 36 -2.27 -10.08 -4.10
C ILE A 36 -0.85 -9.57 -4.19
N ALA A 37 -0.14 -9.51 -3.06
CA ALA A 37 1.29 -9.26 -3.03
C ALA A 37 2.04 -10.50 -3.57
N THR A 38 3.02 -10.29 -4.44
CA THR A 38 3.79 -11.38 -5.04
C THR A 38 4.55 -12.20 -4.00
N TYR A 39 4.91 -11.58 -2.88
CA TYR A 39 5.45 -12.23 -1.69
C TYR A 39 4.60 -13.42 -1.22
N SER A 40 3.27 -13.32 -1.31
CA SER A 40 2.30 -14.33 -0.83
C SER A 40 2.50 -15.74 -1.39
N TYR A 41 3.16 -15.85 -2.53
CA TYR A 41 3.47 -17.14 -3.16
C TYR A 41 4.93 -17.56 -3.04
N TRP A 42 5.83 -16.63 -2.71
CA TRP A 42 7.26 -16.92 -2.72
C TRP A 42 7.86 -17.07 -1.31
N HIS A 43 7.57 -16.18 -0.37
CA HIS A 43 8.12 -16.17 0.99
C HIS A 43 9.65 -16.29 1.05
N PHE A 44 10.39 -15.81 0.01
CA PHE A 44 11.84 -15.96 -0.14
C PHE A 44 12.31 -17.43 -0.14
N ARG A 45 11.46 -18.39 -0.52
CA ARG A 45 11.79 -19.82 -0.58
C ARG A 45 12.07 -20.26 -2.01
N ASP A 46 12.96 -21.23 -2.17
CA ASP A 46 13.22 -21.86 -3.46
C ASP A 46 12.17 -22.94 -3.76
N PRO A 47 11.75 -23.11 -5.04
CA PRO A 47 12.11 -22.22 -6.17
C PRO A 47 11.41 -20.86 -6.10
N LYS A 48 12.08 -19.82 -6.64
CA LYS A 48 11.48 -18.48 -6.75
C LYS A 48 10.25 -18.55 -7.66
N VAL A 49 9.11 -18.08 -7.17
CA VAL A 49 7.89 -17.88 -7.97
C VAL A 49 8.02 -16.56 -8.72
N THR A 50 7.80 -16.55 -10.02
CA THR A 50 7.93 -15.36 -10.85
C THR A 50 6.75 -14.39 -10.65
N VAL A 51 6.97 -13.10 -10.93
CA VAL A 51 5.89 -12.10 -10.89
C VAL A 51 4.77 -12.46 -11.88
N GLN A 52 5.10 -13.02 -13.03
CA GLN A 52 4.15 -13.46 -14.05
C GLN A 52 3.24 -14.59 -13.55
N GLU A 53 3.80 -15.57 -12.85
CA GLU A 53 3.01 -16.65 -12.23
C GLU A 53 2.01 -16.09 -11.21
N VAL A 54 2.43 -15.10 -10.39
CA VAL A 54 1.50 -14.47 -9.44
C VAL A 54 0.43 -13.64 -10.14
N ILE A 55 0.74 -12.97 -11.26
CA ILE A 55 -0.26 -12.30 -12.09
C ILE A 55 -1.30 -13.31 -12.60
N ASP A 56 -0.89 -14.50 -13.05
CA ASP A 56 -1.81 -15.55 -13.47
C ASP A 56 -2.67 -16.07 -12.31
N HIS A 57 -2.08 -16.29 -11.14
CA HIS A 57 -2.84 -16.67 -9.94
C HIS A 57 -3.87 -15.59 -9.56
N ALA A 58 -3.48 -14.32 -9.58
CA ALA A 58 -4.36 -13.20 -9.26
C ALA A 58 -5.55 -13.13 -10.24
N ALA A 59 -5.29 -13.26 -11.55
CA ALA A 59 -6.32 -13.28 -12.57
C ALA A 59 -7.30 -14.46 -12.40
N ASN A 60 -6.78 -15.66 -12.15
CA ASN A 60 -7.58 -16.86 -11.94
C ASN A 60 -8.46 -16.77 -10.67
N LEU A 61 -8.00 -16.09 -9.64
CA LEU A 61 -8.73 -15.85 -8.40
C LEU A 61 -9.67 -14.63 -8.48
N GLY A 62 -9.70 -13.92 -9.61
CA GLY A 62 -10.54 -12.72 -9.80
C GLY A 62 -10.11 -11.57 -8.88
N ALA A 63 -8.83 -11.45 -8.56
CA ALA A 63 -8.26 -10.24 -7.98
C ALA A 63 -8.12 -9.16 -9.07
N GLU A 64 -8.12 -7.89 -8.66
CA GLU A 64 -8.03 -6.78 -9.62
C GLU A 64 -6.61 -6.23 -9.76
N GLY A 65 -5.69 -6.60 -8.84
CA GLY A 65 -4.33 -6.08 -8.85
C GLY A 65 -3.28 -7.01 -8.26
N VAL A 66 -2.02 -6.65 -8.52
CA VAL A 66 -0.83 -7.29 -7.95
C VAL A 66 0.09 -6.22 -7.36
N ASP A 67 0.51 -6.44 -6.12
CA ASP A 67 1.56 -5.69 -5.43
C ASP A 67 2.89 -6.43 -5.68
N VAL A 68 3.79 -5.78 -6.41
CA VAL A 68 5.04 -6.38 -6.88
C VAL A 68 6.13 -6.20 -5.85
N LEU A 69 6.67 -7.29 -5.32
CA LEU A 69 7.89 -7.26 -4.53
C LEU A 69 9.10 -7.05 -5.45
N HIS A 70 9.80 -5.93 -5.32
CA HIS A 70 10.85 -5.50 -6.24
C HIS A 70 11.95 -6.56 -6.44
N VAL A 71 12.45 -7.17 -5.36
CA VAL A 71 13.50 -8.20 -5.42
C VAL A 71 13.02 -9.52 -6.05
N GLN A 72 11.73 -9.68 -6.29
CA GLN A 72 11.16 -10.84 -6.98
C GLN A 72 11.19 -10.68 -8.50
N MET A 73 11.35 -9.45 -9.02
CA MET A 73 11.51 -9.21 -10.44
C MET A 73 12.80 -9.87 -10.98
N ASP A 74 12.75 -10.33 -12.21
CA ASP A 74 13.90 -11.01 -12.83
C ASP A 74 15.00 -10.03 -13.28
N ASN A 75 14.60 -8.84 -13.73
CA ASN A 75 15.51 -7.75 -14.07
C ASN A 75 14.75 -6.41 -14.16
N GLU A 76 15.46 -5.32 -14.44
CA GLU A 76 14.94 -3.96 -14.49
C GLU A 76 15.13 -3.30 -15.87
N THR A 77 15.39 -4.09 -16.90
CA THR A 77 15.55 -3.54 -18.25
C THR A 77 14.24 -2.92 -18.75
N PRO A 78 14.29 -1.85 -19.56
CA PRO A 78 13.08 -1.24 -20.12
C PRO A 78 12.18 -2.24 -20.84
N GLU A 79 12.77 -3.17 -21.56
CA GLU A 79 12.08 -4.22 -22.32
C GLU A 79 11.31 -5.18 -21.38
N TYR A 80 11.93 -5.58 -20.27
CA TYR A 80 11.28 -6.44 -19.28
C TYR A 80 10.14 -5.70 -18.56
N LEU A 81 10.36 -4.44 -18.17
CA LEU A 81 9.34 -3.65 -17.49
C LEU A 81 8.11 -3.43 -18.41
N GLU A 82 8.35 -3.14 -19.69
CA GLU A 82 7.28 -3.00 -20.66
C GLU A 82 6.55 -4.33 -20.89
N TYR A 83 7.29 -5.42 -21.03
CA TYR A 83 6.73 -6.76 -21.11
C TYR A 83 5.83 -7.07 -19.90
N LEU A 84 6.33 -6.86 -18.68
CA LEU A 84 5.59 -7.17 -17.47
C LEU A 84 4.29 -6.35 -17.36
N ARG A 85 4.35 -5.05 -17.65
CA ARG A 85 3.18 -4.18 -17.70
C ARG A 85 2.15 -4.66 -18.72
N ASN A 86 2.60 -5.00 -19.93
CA ASN A 86 1.72 -5.47 -21.00
C ASN A 86 1.11 -6.83 -20.65
N TYR A 87 1.88 -7.73 -20.05
CA TYR A 87 1.42 -9.02 -19.58
C TYR A 87 0.30 -8.88 -18.54
N ALA A 88 0.50 -8.06 -17.50
CA ALA A 88 -0.52 -7.78 -16.50
C ALA A 88 -1.80 -7.19 -17.14
N THR A 89 -1.65 -6.23 -18.06
CA THR A 89 -2.77 -5.62 -18.77
C THR A 89 -3.57 -6.64 -19.58
N GLN A 90 -2.90 -7.57 -20.29
CA GLN A 90 -3.55 -8.65 -21.06
C GLN A 90 -4.34 -9.61 -20.15
N LYS A 91 -3.91 -9.80 -18.92
CA LYS A 91 -4.60 -10.61 -17.90
C LYS A 91 -5.71 -9.83 -17.16
N GLY A 92 -5.87 -8.53 -17.43
CA GLY A 92 -6.83 -7.68 -16.72
C GLY A 92 -6.40 -7.31 -15.29
N ILE A 93 -5.09 -7.39 -14.99
CA ILE A 93 -4.50 -7.09 -13.69
C ILE A 93 -3.83 -5.73 -13.70
N GLU A 94 -4.11 -4.89 -12.69
CA GLU A 94 -3.36 -3.66 -12.43
C GLU A 94 -2.11 -3.98 -11.58
N LEU A 95 -0.93 -3.48 -11.95
CA LEU A 95 0.23 -3.45 -11.06
C LEU A 95 0.06 -2.22 -10.16
N ILE A 96 -0.12 -2.43 -8.85
CA ILE A 96 -0.67 -1.39 -7.96
C ILE A 96 0.35 -0.79 -7.01
N CYS A 97 1.33 -1.56 -6.59
CA CYS A 97 2.39 -1.15 -5.69
C CYS A 97 3.70 -1.81 -6.11
N LEU A 98 4.82 -1.12 -5.89
CA LEU A 98 6.16 -1.68 -5.95
C LEU A 98 6.72 -1.69 -4.52
N SER A 99 6.76 -2.87 -3.91
CA SER A 99 7.25 -3.06 -2.54
C SER A 99 8.77 -3.21 -2.57
N ILE A 100 9.49 -2.16 -2.15
CA ILE A 100 10.95 -2.12 -2.17
C ILE A 100 11.53 -2.34 -0.77
N HIS A 101 12.82 -2.69 -0.73
CA HIS A 101 13.60 -2.74 0.48
C HIS A 101 14.70 -1.68 0.41
N GLN A 102 14.70 -0.77 1.36
CA GLN A 102 15.72 0.23 1.58
C GLN A 102 15.86 0.49 3.08
N ASP A 103 16.96 1.08 3.48
CA ASP A 103 17.26 1.44 4.86
C ASP A 103 17.79 2.87 4.93
N PHE A 104 17.04 3.74 5.63
CA PHE A 104 17.43 5.15 5.81
C PHE A 104 18.02 5.42 7.20
N VAL A 105 18.14 4.38 8.04
CA VAL A 105 18.66 4.48 9.41
C VAL A 105 20.09 3.92 9.45
N ASP A 106 21.03 4.70 8.92
CA ASP A 106 22.43 4.36 8.91
C ASP A 106 23.27 5.60 9.30
N PRO A 107 24.26 5.51 10.19
CA PRO A 107 25.14 6.62 10.54
C PRO A 107 26.02 7.08 9.37
N ASP A 108 26.33 6.20 8.42
CA ASP A 108 27.10 6.52 7.22
C ASP A 108 26.22 7.28 6.21
N PRO A 109 26.54 8.57 5.91
CA PRO A 109 25.78 9.32 4.93
C PRO A 109 25.85 8.73 3.52
N ASP A 110 26.94 8.06 3.15
CA ASP A 110 27.08 7.47 1.83
C ASP A 110 26.16 6.23 1.69
N GLU A 111 25.92 5.49 2.77
CA GLU A 111 24.91 4.42 2.77
C GLU A 111 23.49 4.97 2.62
N ARG A 112 23.16 6.05 3.34
CA ARG A 112 21.86 6.69 3.17
C ARG A 112 21.67 7.22 1.75
N ASP A 113 22.69 7.82 1.15
CA ASP A 113 22.63 8.29 -0.24
C ASP A 113 22.45 7.14 -1.23
N ARG A 114 23.09 5.99 -1.03
CA ARG A 114 22.86 4.79 -1.85
C ARG A 114 21.40 4.34 -1.79
N ASN A 115 20.81 4.32 -0.60
CA ASN A 115 19.40 3.96 -0.40
C ASN A 115 18.44 5.01 -1.00
N VAL A 116 18.77 6.29 -0.95
CA VAL A 116 18.04 7.37 -1.64
C VAL A 116 18.10 7.17 -3.15
N GLN A 117 19.27 6.92 -3.74
CA GLN A 117 19.39 6.68 -5.19
C GLN A 117 18.67 5.40 -5.63
N HIS A 118 18.73 4.33 -4.83
CA HIS A 118 17.96 3.12 -5.07
C HIS A 118 16.45 3.44 -5.10
N THR A 119 15.94 4.17 -4.11
CA THR A 119 14.54 4.58 -4.04
C THR A 119 14.13 5.44 -5.23
N ILE A 120 14.96 6.41 -5.63
CA ILE A 120 14.75 7.25 -6.82
C ILE A 120 14.68 6.39 -8.10
N ASN A 121 15.52 5.36 -8.21
CA ASN A 121 15.47 4.43 -9.33
C ASN A 121 14.17 3.62 -9.33
N CYS A 122 13.77 3.09 -8.18
CA CYS A 122 12.51 2.36 -8.02
C CYS A 122 11.26 3.22 -8.34
N ILE A 123 11.29 4.54 -8.05
CA ILE A 123 10.23 5.47 -8.47
C ILE A 123 10.12 5.53 -10.01
N LYS A 124 11.25 5.53 -10.73
CA LYS A 124 11.26 5.51 -12.20
C LYS A 124 10.74 4.18 -12.75
N ILE A 125 11.14 3.07 -12.13
CA ILE A 125 10.63 1.72 -12.44
C ILE A 125 9.12 1.66 -12.24
N ALA A 126 8.62 2.12 -11.09
CA ALA A 126 7.19 2.17 -10.81
C ALA A 126 6.43 2.98 -11.88
N LYS A 127 6.97 4.14 -12.29
CA LYS A 127 6.41 4.94 -13.40
C LYS A 127 6.34 4.16 -14.70
N THR A 128 7.38 3.42 -15.06
CA THR A 128 7.43 2.60 -16.30
C THR A 128 6.40 1.47 -16.25
N LEU A 129 6.25 0.83 -15.10
CA LEU A 129 5.25 -0.22 -14.87
C LEU A 129 3.80 0.32 -14.78
N GLY A 130 3.60 1.63 -14.68
CA GLY A 130 2.30 2.25 -14.46
C GLY A 130 1.83 2.16 -13.00
N ILE A 131 2.71 1.84 -12.08
CA ILE A 131 2.44 1.70 -10.64
C ILE A 131 2.34 3.08 -9.99
N LYS A 132 1.35 3.23 -9.11
CA LYS A 132 1.08 4.49 -8.41
C LYS A 132 1.74 4.59 -7.05
N TYR A 133 1.96 3.48 -6.36
CA TYR A 133 2.46 3.47 -4.99
C TYR A 133 3.79 2.72 -4.91
N ILE A 134 4.69 3.23 -4.06
CA ILE A 134 5.90 2.51 -3.63
C ILE A 134 5.81 2.31 -2.12
N ARG A 135 5.96 1.07 -1.66
CA ARG A 135 6.15 0.79 -0.24
C ARG A 135 7.55 1.22 0.18
N LEU A 136 7.65 2.02 1.24
CA LEU A 136 8.88 2.36 1.93
C LEU A 136 8.92 1.77 3.33
N ASN A 137 10.07 1.29 3.76
CA ASN A 137 10.41 1.11 5.16
C ASN A 137 11.11 2.36 5.71
N SER A 138 11.16 2.54 7.02
CA SER A 138 12.00 3.59 7.61
C SER A 138 13.48 3.22 7.60
N GLY A 139 13.76 1.92 7.61
CA GLY A 139 15.01 1.37 8.05
C GLY A 139 14.98 1.04 9.54
N ARG A 140 16.04 0.38 10.01
CA ARG A 140 16.18 -0.06 11.39
C ARG A 140 17.65 0.07 11.85
N TRP A 141 17.90 -0.11 13.14
CA TRP A 141 19.24 0.07 13.70
C TRP A 141 20.27 -1.00 13.27
N ASN A 142 19.81 -2.16 12.79
CA ASN A 142 20.63 -3.30 12.38
C ASN A 142 21.58 -3.80 13.48
N THR A 143 21.25 -3.56 14.74
CA THR A 143 21.99 -4.03 15.90
C THR A 143 21.68 -5.48 16.25
N THR A 144 20.50 -5.96 15.85
CA THR A 144 20.12 -7.38 15.90
C THR A 144 20.41 -8.01 14.53
N LYS A 145 21.30 -9.02 14.50
CA LYS A 145 21.85 -9.54 13.25
C LYS A 145 20.98 -10.59 12.56
N SER A 146 20.24 -11.36 13.36
CA SER A 146 19.35 -12.40 12.85
C SER A 146 17.93 -11.89 12.84
N PHE A 147 17.19 -12.18 11.74
CA PHE A 147 15.78 -11.82 11.65
C PHE A 147 14.93 -12.62 12.66
N ASP A 148 15.31 -13.87 12.93
CA ASP A 148 14.63 -14.70 13.95
C ASP A 148 14.75 -14.08 15.34
N GLU A 149 15.96 -13.58 15.69
CA GLU A 149 16.17 -12.86 16.95
C GLU A 149 15.38 -11.56 17.01
N LEU A 150 15.34 -10.80 15.91
CA LEU A 150 14.51 -9.58 15.82
C LEU A 150 13.03 -9.91 16.07
N MET A 151 12.53 -10.97 15.46
CA MET A 151 11.13 -11.39 15.63
C MET A 151 10.86 -11.94 17.04
N ALA A 152 11.79 -12.69 17.62
CA ALA A 152 11.71 -13.12 19.02
C ALA A 152 11.64 -11.93 20.00
N ASN A 153 12.32 -10.83 19.65
CA ASN A 153 12.27 -9.54 20.36
C ASN A 153 11.13 -8.62 19.86
N ARG A 154 10.16 -9.14 19.09
CA ARG A 154 8.98 -8.42 18.62
C ARG A 154 9.30 -7.17 17.78
N GLY A 155 10.36 -7.26 16.98
CA GLY A 155 10.83 -6.16 16.16
C GLY A 155 11.55 -5.04 16.93
N ILE A 156 11.88 -5.27 18.19
CA ILE A 156 12.63 -4.32 19.03
C ILE A 156 14.11 -4.64 18.97
N GLU A 157 14.92 -3.64 18.68
CA GLU A 157 16.36 -3.74 18.73
C GLU A 157 17.00 -2.52 19.43
N PRO A 158 18.19 -2.67 20.03
CA PRO A 158 18.88 -1.54 20.63
C PRO A 158 19.22 -0.45 19.61
N ILE A 159 19.21 0.80 20.07
CA ILE A 159 19.74 1.90 19.28
C ILE A 159 21.26 1.71 19.10
N LEU A 160 21.80 2.14 17.98
CA LEU A 160 23.23 2.09 17.69
C LEU A 160 24.02 2.85 18.78
N PRO A 161 25.15 2.28 19.28
CA PRO A 161 25.98 2.98 20.24
C PRO A 161 26.50 4.33 19.71
N GLY A 162 26.38 5.36 20.51
CA GLY A 162 26.83 6.72 20.16
C GLY A 162 25.86 7.51 19.28
N VAL A 163 24.67 6.99 19.01
CA VAL A 163 23.64 7.63 18.22
C VAL A 163 22.37 7.79 19.08
N THR A 164 21.60 8.82 18.82
CA THR A 164 20.28 9.06 19.44
C THR A 164 19.17 8.58 18.53
N GLU A 165 17.99 8.30 19.10
CA GLU A 165 16.81 7.97 18.32
C GLU A 165 16.39 9.15 17.43
N ASP A 166 16.56 10.38 17.90
CA ASP A 166 16.24 11.60 17.14
C ASP A 166 17.07 11.71 15.86
N GLU A 167 18.36 11.38 15.91
CA GLU A 167 19.23 11.34 14.71
C GLU A 167 18.70 10.33 13.67
N GLY A 168 18.27 9.15 14.12
CA GLY A 168 17.66 8.16 13.21
C GLY A 168 16.40 8.69 12.53
N PHE A 169 15.54 9.40 13.24
CA PHE A 169 14.38 10.07 12.65
C PHE A 169 14.77 11.18 11.67
N GLU A 170 15.76 11.99 11.97
CA GLU A 170 16.27 13.04 11.08
C GLU A 170 16.81 12.42 9.78
N TRP A 171 17.63 11.38 9.85
CA TRP A 171 18.16 10.66 8.69
C TRP A 171 17.05 10.10 7.79
N CYS A 172 16.05 9.46 8.38
CA CYS A 172 14.91 8.92 7.64
C CYS A 172 14.09 10.03 6.97
N ILE A 173 13.78 11.11 7.69
CA ILE A 173 13.01 12.25 7.19
C ILE A 173 13.74 12.92 6.02
N ASP A 174 15.04 13.17 6.15
CA ASP A 174 15.84 13.83 5.11
C ASP A 174 15.99 12.94 3.87
N SER A 175 16.20 11.64 4.05
CA SER A 175 16.26 10.67 2.95
C SER A 175 14.94 10.59 2.17
N ILE A 176 13.80 10.55 2.87
CA ILE A 176 12.49 10.59 2.21
C ILE A 176 12.29 11.92 1.48
N LYS A 177 12.63 13.07 2.11
CA LYS A 177 12.54 14.38 1.46
C LYS A 177 13.38 14.46 0.18
N ALA A 178 14.55 13.82 0.15
CA ALA A 178 15.38 13.77 -1.06
C ALA A 178 14.72 12.97 -2.21
N CYS A 179 13.84 12.01 -1.92
CA CYS A 179 13.10 11.24 -2.91
C CYS A 179 11.86 11.97 -3.47
N LEU A 180 11.26 12.88 -2.69
CA LEU A 180 9.98 13.52 -3.02
C LEU A 180 9.96 14.27 -4.36
N PRO A 181 10.97 15.04 -4.77
CA PRO A 181 10.94 15.72 -6.07
C PRO A 181 10.80 14.77 -7.25
N THR A 182 11.38 13.56 -7.15
CA THR A 182 11.23 12.53 -8.17
C THR A 182 9.85 11.89 -8.09
N ALA A 183 9.35 11.61 -6.91
CA ALA A 183 8.01 11.05 -6.68
C ALA A 183 6.93 11.96 -7.28
N GLU A 184 6.97 13.25 -6.98
CA GLU A 184 6.08 14.28 -7.54
C GLU A 184 6.16 14.34 -9.07
N LYS A 185 7.38 14.46 -9.62
CA LYS A 185 7.60 14.52 -11.07
C LYS A 185 7.05 13.28 -11.81
N MET A 186 7.15 12.10 -11.19
CA MET A 186 6.69 10.84 -11.78
C MET A 186 5.22 10.53 -11.48
N GLY A 187 4.58 11.25 -10.55
CA GLY A 187 3.21 11.00 -10.10
C GLY A 187 3.09 9.72 -9.28
N VAL A 188 4.12 9.36 -8.52
CA VAL A 188 4.20 8.17 -7.68
C VAL A 188 4.11 8.58 -6.21
N ILE A 189 3.29 7.93 -5.43
CA ILE A 189 3.12 8.18 -3.99
C ILE A 189 4.02 7.23 -3.21
N LEU A 190 4.82 7.79 -2.31
CA LEU A 190 5.59 7.04 -1.35
C LEU A 190 4.67 6.64 -0.19
N ALA A 191 4.57 5.35 0.10
CA ALA A 191 3.71 4.80 1.13
C ALA A 191 4.58 4.19 2.24
N LEU A 192 4.78 4.95 3.33
CA LEU A 192 5.61 4.52 4.45
C LEU A 192 4.86 3.49 5.28
N GLU A 193 5.44 2.32 5.42
CA GLU A 193 4.85 1.19 6.10
C GLU A 193 5.06 1.26 7.62
N ASN A 194 4.05 0.87 8.40
CA ASN A 194 4.24 0.49 9.79
C ASN A 194 4.97 -0.86 9.83
N HIS A 195 6.28 -0.79 9.98
CA HIS A 195 7.20 -1.93 9.93
C HIS A 195 8.21 -1.88 11.08
N TRP A 196 9.15 -2.82 11.13
CA TRP A 196 10.24 -2.82 12.11
C TRP A 196 11.09 -1.54 12.01
N GLY A 197 11.83 -1.21 13.05
CA GLY A 197 12.59 0.02 13.14
C GLY A 197 11.76 1.22 13.63
N LEU A 198 11.96 2.40 13.04
CA LEU A 198 11.35 3.65 13.54
C LEU A 198 9.83 3.69 13.39
N THR A 199 9.27 2.94 12.43
CA THR A 199 7.82 2.91 12.18
C THR A 199 7.08 1.77 12.88
N ARG A 200 7.74 1.11 13.85
CA ARG A 200 7.18 0.04 14.66
C ARG A 200 6.03 0.50 15.57
N THR A 201 5.92 1.79 15.82
CA THR A 201 4.82 2.38 16.58
C THR A 201 4.08 3.44 15.76
N PRO A 202 2.79 3.69 16.03
CA PRO A 202 2.05 4.79 15.38
C PRO A 202 2.73 6.14 15.57
N GLU A 203 3.28 6.39 16.77
CA GLU A 203 3.95 7.64 17.11
C GLU A 203 5.18 7.87 16.22
N GLY A 204 6.01 6.84 16.03
CA GLY A 204 7.20 6.90 15.16
C GLY A 204 6.81 7.12 13.69
N LEU A 205 5.85 6.34 13.19
CA LEU A 205 5.34 6.48 11.83
C LEU A 205 4.77 7.90 11.58
N LEU A 206 3.90 8.36 12.45
CA LEU A 206 3.26 9.68 12.32
C LEU A 206 4.26 10.83 12.51
N ARG A 207 5.29 10.65 13.34
CA ARG A 207 6.38 11.62 13.47
C ARG A 207 7.02 11.90 12.11
N ILE A 208 7.35 10.87 11.34
CA ILE A 208 7.96 11.02 10.00
C ILE A 208 6.97 11.65 9.02
N VAL A 209 5.76 11.09 8.91
CA VAL A 209 4.76 11.55 7.93
C VAL A 209 4.35 13.00 8.19
N ASN A 210 4.15 13.40 9.44
CA ASN A 210 3.76 14.76 9.79
C ASN A 210 4.91 15.78 9.67
N ALA A 211 6.16 15.38 9.89
CA ALA A 211 7.32 16.25 9.71
C ALA A 211 7.59 16.57 8.23
N ILE A 212 7.17 15.69 7.33
CA ILE A 212 7.33 15.86 5.87
C ILE A 212 6.13 16.59 5.27
N ASP A 213 4.92 16.26 5.70
CA ASP A 213 3.62 16.84 5.30
C ASP A 213 3.50 17.09 3.78
N SER A 214 3.70 16.05 2.99
CA SER A 214 3.66 16.10 1.53
C SER A 214 2.51 15.27 0.98
N PRO A 215 1.81 15.72 -0.08
CA PRO A 215 0.80 14.91 -0.76
C PRO A 215 1.39 13.67 -1.48
N TRP A 216 2.71 13.62 -1.62
CA TRP A 216 3.45 12.50 -2.22
C TRP A 216 3.98 11.50 -1.19
N LEU A 217 3.65 11.69 0.10
CA LEU A 217 3.93 10.74 1.16
C LEU A 217 2.65 10.43 1.93
N GLY A 218 2.33 9.15 2.09
CA GLY A 218 1.25 8.67 2.93
C GLY A 218 1.66 7.42 3.70
N VAL A 219 0.71 6.82 4.40
CA VAL A 219 0.92 5.59 5.17
C VAL A 219 0.53 4.38 4.34
N LEU A 220 1.39 3.39 4.26
CA LEU A 220 0.99 2.02 3.97
C LEU A 220 0.62 1.38 5.31
N MET A 221 -0.65 1.03 5.45
CA MET A 221 -1.14 0.30 6.60
C MET A 221 -0.95 -1.19 6.39
N ASP A 222 0.04 -1.78 7.06
CA ASP A 222 0.15 -3.22 7.20
C ASP A 222 -0.65 -3.66 8.44
N THR A 223 -1.58 -4.57 8.25
CA THR A 223 -2.50 -4.99 9.32
C THR A 223 -1.85 -5.90 10.34
N GLY A 224 -0.73 -6.54 10.02
CA GLY A 224 -0.08 -7.56 10.83
C GLY A 224 1.22 -7.12 11.52
N ASN A 225 1.73 -5.91 11.28
CA ASN A 225 3.01 -5.50 11.86
C ASN A 225 2.91 -4.84 13.25
N PHE A 226 1.71 -4.51 13.71
CA PHE A 226 1.50 -4.13 15.11
C PHE A 226 1.16 -5.37 15.94
N LEU A 227 2.17 -5.98 16.56
CA LEU A 227 2.05 -7.25 17.30
C LEU A 227 1.24 -7.14 18.60
N GLU A 228 1.00 -5.92 19.10
CA GLU A 228 0.22 -5.64 20.31
C GLU A 228 -0.82 -4.57 20.03
N LYS A 229 -2.05 -4.80 20.52
CA LYS A 229 -3.18 -3.89 20.37
C LYS A 229 -3.33 -3.40 18.92
N PRO A 230 -3.35 -4.31 17.93
CA PRO A 230 -3.27 -3.92 16.52
C PRO A 230 -4.36 -2.91 16.13
N TYR A 231 -5.58 -3.10 16.56
CA TYR A 231 -6.70 -2.25 16.14
C TYR A 231 -6.59 -0.81 16.63
N GLU A 232 -6.18 -0.61 17.90
CA GLU A 232 -5.98 0.72 18.47
C GLU A 232 -4.85 1.47 17.75
N LYS A 233 -3.83 0.76 17.36
CA LYS A 233 -2.69 1.32 16.60
C LYS A 233 -3.04 1.59 15.15
N LEU A 234 -3.75 0.67 14.47
CA LEU A 234 -4.24 0.87 13.11
C LEU A 234 -5.21 2.07 13.04
N GLU A 235 -6.07 2.25 14.05
CA GLU A 235 -6.99 3.39 14.11
C GLU A 235 -6.25 4.73 14.16
N GLN A 236 -5.11 4.81 14.85
CA GLN A 236 -4.29 6.03 14.94
C GLN A 236 -3.70 6.46 13.59
N ILE A 237 -3.29 5.51 12.76
CA ILE A 237 -2.65 5.79 11.46
C ILE A 237 -3.65 5.86 10.29
N ALA A 238 -4.89 5.43 10.49
CA ALA A 238 -5.88 5.23 9.44
C ALA A 238 -6.13 6.47 8.57
N SER A 239 -6.17 7.67 9.18
CA SER A 239 -6.47 8.92 8.45
C SER A 239 -5.39 9.34 7.44
N LYS A 240 -4.17 8.81 7.56
CA LYS A 240 -3.05 9.05 6.64
C LYS A 240 -2.82 7.88 5.67
N THR A 241 -3.64 6.81 5.74
CA THR A 241 -3.48 5.60 4.95
C THR A 241 -3.83 5.85 3.48
N VAL A 242 -2.89 5.53 2.60
CA VAL A 242 -3.03 5.60 1.14
C VAL A 242 -2.99 4.22 0.48
N PHE A 243 -2.50 3.21 1.17
CA PHE A 243 -2.42 1.82 0.71
C PHE A 243 -2.55 0.85 1.90
N VAL A 244 -3.12 -0.34 1.66
CA VAL A 244 -3.31 -1.36 2.72
C VAL A 244 -2.71 -2.69 2.28
N GLN A 245 -1.82 -3.25 3.11
CA GLN A 245 -1.41 -4.65 3.07
C GLN A 245 -2.13 -5.44 4.17
N ALA A 246 -2.81 -6.51 3.78
CA ALA A 246 -3.66 -7.32 4.65
C ALA A 246 -2.99 -8.67 4.90
N LYS A 247 -2.35 -8.85 6.06
CA LYS A 247 -1.66 -10.08 6.43
C LYS A 247 -2.61 -11.17 6.89
N THR A 248 -2.36 -12.39 6.45
CA THR A 248 -3.11 -13.58 6.88
C THR A 248 -2.16 -14.74 7.18
N TYR A 249 -2.57 -15.66 8.06
CA TYR A 249 -1.67 -16.64 8.66
C TYR A 249 -2.26 -18.06 8.69
N TYR A 250 -2.94 -18.51 7.62
CA TYR A 250 -3.45 -19.89 7.58
C TYR A 250 -2.31 -20.90 7.71
N GLY A 251 -2.49 -21.88 8.59
CA GLY A 251 -1.44 -22.84 8.97
C GLY A 251 -0.45 -22.31 10.02
N GLY A 252 -0.70 -21.12 10.57
CA GLY A 252 0.22 -20.39 11.46
C GLY A 252 1.28 -19.59 10.69
N GLY A 253 1.85 -18.57 11.30
CA GLY A 253 2.93 -17.76 10.73
C GLY A 253 4.31 -18.36 11.03
N GLU A 254 5.34 -17.88 10.34
CA GLU A 254 6.73 -18.33 10.54
C GLU A 254 7.26 -17.89 11.91
N TRP A 255 7.07 -16.62 12.24
CA TRP A 255 7.59 -16.04 13.49
C TRP A 255 6.50 -15.71 14.49
N TYR A 256 5.31 -15.33 14.01
CA TYR A 256 4.16 -15.03 14.85
C TYR A 256 2.87 -15.29 14.07
N THR A 257 1.78 -15.36 14.80
CA THR A 257 0.44 -15.45 14.22
C THR A 257 -0.46 -14.45 14.93
N LEU A 258 -1.16 -13.62 14.17
CA LEU A 258 -2.21 -12.75 14.68
C LEU A 258 -3.57 -13.24 14.20
N ASP A 259 -4.50 -13.36 15.13
CA ASP A 259 -5.91 -13.60 14.81
C ASP A 259 -6.58 -12.24 14.54
N LEU A 260 -6.55 -11.81 13.27
CA LEU A 260 -7.01 -10.50 12.85
C LEU A 260 -8.49 -10.52 12.46
N ASP A 261 -9.33 -9.80 13.20
CA ASP A 261 -10.71 -9.51 12.83
C ASP A 261 -10.77 -8.47 11.71
N TYR A 262 -10.84 -8.94 10.48
CA TYR A 262 -10.92 -8.08 9.29
C TYR A 262 -12.23 -7.29 9.21
N SER A 263 -13.32 -7.72 9.84
CA SER A 263 -14.55 -6.91 9.95
C SER A 263 -14.33 -5.67 10.81
N ARG A 264 -13.48 -5.77 11.85
CA ARG A 264 -13.08 -4.62 12.67
C ARG A 264 -12.15 -3.69 11.89
N ILE A 265 -11.19 -4.22 11.14
CA ILE A 265 -10.28 -3.44 10.27
C ILE A 265 -11.08 -2.71 9.19
N ALA A 266 -12.03 -3.37 8.53
CA ALA A 266 -12.92 -2.74 7.56
C ALA A 266 -13.70 -1.55 8.15
N LYS A 267 -14.16 -1.66 9.41
CA LYS A 267 -14.81 -0.53 10.12
C LYS A 267 -13.85 0.63 10.36
N ILE A 268 -12.58 0.37 10.71
CA ILE A 268 -11.54 1.40 10.88
C ILE A 268 -11.34 2.16 9.56
N LEU A 269 -11.11 1.46 8.46
CA LEU A 269 -10.89 2.05 7.14
C LEU A 269 -12.13 2.81 6.63
N LYS A 270 -13.33 2.29 6.91
CA LYS A 270 -14.58 2.97 6.56
C LYS A 270 -14.76 4.31 7.29
N LYS A 271 -14.35 4.43 8.56
CA LYS A 271 -14.44 5.68 9.32
C LYS A 271 -13.65 6.82 8.67
N VAL A 272 -12.57 6.50 7.99
CA VAL A 272 -11.72 7.48 7.29
C VAL A 272 -12.00 7.57 5.79
N ASN A 273 -13.08 6.93 5.31
CA ASN A 273 -13.49 6.87 3.90
C ASN A 273 -12.39 6.32 2.97
N TYR A 274 -11.56 5.39 3.44
CA TYR A 274 -10.60 4.72 2.59
C TYR A 274 -11.32 3.96 1.46
N SER A 275 -10.83 4.10 0.24
CA SER A 275 -11.43 3.52 -0.97
C SER A 275 -10.34 3.08 -1.95
N GLY A 276 -9.36 2.35 -1.45
CA GLY A 276 -8.23 1.86 -2.23
C GLY A 276 -8.22 0.35 -2.37
N TYR A 277 -7.04 -0.15 -2.70
CA TYR A 277 -6.76 -1.57 -2.74
C TYR A 277 -6.57 -2.14 -1.34
N ILE A 278 -7.08 -3.36 -1.15
CA ILE A 278 -6.71 -4.25 -0.04
C ILE A 278 -5.81 -5.31 -0.66
N SER A 279 -4.51 -5.17 -0.47
CA SER A 279 -3.50 -6.09 -0.99
C SER A 279 -3.26 -7.22 0.00
N LEU A 280 -3.63 -8.45 -0.36
CA LEU A 280 -3.35 -9.62 0.46
C LEU A 280 -1.85 -9.87 0.54
N GLU A 281 -1.32 -9.96 1.74
CA GLU A 281 0.02 -10.47 2.04
C GLU A 281 -0.12 -11.72 2.91
N PHE A 282 -0.11 -12.89 2.27
CA PHE A 282 -0.20 -14.18 2.95
C PHE A 282 1.16 -14.54 3.55
N GLU A 283 1.21 -14.76 4.86
CA GLU A 283 2.40 -15.17 5.62
C GLU A 283 2.21 -16.50 6.37
N GLY A 284 1.20 -17.28 5.97
CA GLY A 284 0.92 -18.57 6.60
C GLY A 284 1.83 -19.70 6.11
N LYS A 285 1.89 -20.77 6.89
CA LYS A 285 2.63 -22.01 6.57
C LYS A 285 1.83 -22.98 5.71
N GLU A 286 0.52 -22.76 5.53
CA GLU A 286 -0.27 -23.55 4.61
C GLU A 286 0.24 -23.35 3.18
N ASP A 287 0.07 -24.36 2.31
CA ASP A 287 0.42 -24.22 0.89
C ASP A 287 -0.24 -22.94 0.32
N PRO A 288 0.52 -22.02 -0.30
CA PRO A 288 -0.02 -20.78 -0.85
C PRO A 288 -1.17 -20.99 -1.84
N ASN A 289 -1.16 -22.11 -2.59
CA ASN A 289 -2.26 -22.47 -3.50
C ASN A 289 -3.58 -22.74 -2.77
N ILE A 290 -3.53 -22.99 -1.46
CA ILE A 290 -4.70 -23.21 -0.59
C ILE A 290 -4.92 -21.95 0.28
N GLY A 291 -3.87 -21.44 0.92
CA GLY A 291 -3.95 -20.35 1.87
C GLY A 291 -4.33 -19.00 1.25
N VAL A 292 -3.79 -18.69 0.06
CA VAL A 292 -4.09 -17.43 -0.64
C VAL A 292 -5.57 -17.34 -1.07
N PRO A 293 -6.18 -18.35 -1.72
CA PRO A 293 -7.62 -18.32 -2.02
C PRO A 293 -8.50 -18.19 -0.78
N LYS A 294 -8.19 -18.89 0.32
CA LYS A 294 -8.91 -18.77 1.59
C LYS A 294 -8.82 -17.35 2.14
N SER A 295 -7.61 -16.78 2.12
CA SER A 295 -7.34 -15.44 2.60
C SER A 295 -8.10 -14.38 1.79
N LEU A 296 -8.10 -14.51 0.47
CA LEU A 296 -8.77 -13.57 -0.42
C LEU A 296 -10.30 -13.59 -0.19
N ASN A 297 -10.89 -14.77 0.05
CA ASN A 297 -12.30 -14.89 0.39
C ASN A 297 -12.61 -14.26 1.75
N LEU A 298 -11.79 -14.51 2.77
CA LEU A 298 -11.91 -13.86 4.09
C LEU A 298 -11.94 -12.33 3.96
N LEU A 299 -11.04 -11.75 3.16
CA LEU A 299 -10.99 -10.31 2.95
C LEU A 299 -12.24 -9.81 2.21
N ARG A 300 -12.68 -10.49 1.15
CA ARG A 300 -13.88 -10.13 0.40
C ARG A 300 -15.13 -10.13 1.28
N ASP A 301 -15.28 -11.14 2.12
CA ASP A 301 -16.42 -11.25 3.04
C ASP A 301 -16.40 -10.11 4.08
N ALA A 302 -15.24 -9.78 4.62
CA ALA A 302 -15.09 -8.75 5.65
C ALA A 302 -15.29 -7.32 5.13
N PHE A 303 -14.96 -7.06 3.87
CA PHE A 303 -15.04 -5.74 3.23
C PHE A 303 -16.28 -5.54 2.34
N SER A 304 -17.18 -6.52 2.30
CA SER A 304 -18.43 -6.50 1.51
C SER A 304 -19.47 -5.45 1.99
#